data_de2b2d66d7dfde03c251664c9b40f5dc
#
_entry.id   de2b2d66d7dfde03c251664c9b40f5dc
#
_cell.length_a   1.000
_cell.length_b   1.000
_cell.length_c   1.000
_cell.angle_alpha   90.00
_cell.angle_beta   90.00
_cell.angle_gamma   90.00
#
_symmetry.space_group_name_H-M   'P 1'
#
loop_
_entity.id
_entity.type
_entity.pdbx_description
1 polymer ?
#
loop_
_entity_poly.entity_id
_entity_poly.type
_entity_poly.pdbx_seq_one_letter_code
_entity_poly.pdbx_strand_id
1 'polypeptide(L)'
;MRVRLLTKLKPNNYTESCGINVADGWRERNVWYPGRSVRYASKEVTTAQSSAERTEVSRGHSSREVKDRINRSLEYDPERRNEHMGTENKESCSQRDSAERKGYVRAHCSFNRIWKERDSAELDILGKILNKDNLNRAYKRVKANKGAPGVDGMTVEEAFEWLKEHNHELTERIRKGHYTPSPVRRVEIPKPDGGIRKLGIPTVIDRIIQQAMTQQLIPIYEPKFSDGSFGYRPGRSAKDAVQRIKEYAEQGYTRAVVLDLSKYFDTLNHELLVNILRRDIKDERVIQMIKRYLRSEVMENGVVVETEEGSPQGGNLSPLLANIYLNEFDQEFNKRGVPCIRYADDIVLLAKSERASERLLESSTKFLEGTLKLKVNREKSRTVSVFAIRNFKYLGFCFGRNGKGIYVRVHGKSWKKAKDKLRMLTSRSRCGSVVKTMERIKEYMRGWMNYYSMADMKSNIESLNGWLYRRIRMCIWKQ
;
A
#
# COMPACT_ATOMS: atom_id res chain seq x y z
N MET A 1 39.69 -16.05 18.67
CA MET A 1 38.99 -15.02 17.86
C MET A 1 37.59 -14.83 18.44
N ARG A 2 37.34 -13.78 19.20
CA ARG A 2 36.00 -13.45 19.72
C ARG A 2 35.22 -12.71 18.63
N VAL A 3 34.40 -13.42 17.87
CA VAL A 3 33.56 -12.82 16.84
C VAL A 3 32.31 -12.24 17.49
N ARG A 4 32.25 -10.93 17.66
CA ARG A 4 31.02 -10.20 18.01
C ARG A 4 30.13 -10.09 16.77
N LEU A 5 29.32 -11.13 16.49
CA LEU A 5 28.55 -11.24 15.25
C LEU A 5 27.32 -10.34 15.17
N LEU A 6 26.71 -9.94 16.27
CA LEU A 6 25.46 -9.19 16.27
C LEU A 6 25.49 -7.83 16.97
N THR A 7 26.54 -7.52 17.76
CA THR A 7 26.64 -6.24 18.48
C THR A 7 27.13 -5.07 17.62
N LYS A 8 27.62 -5.32 16.40
CA LYS A 8 28.02 -4.25 15.43
C LYS A 8 26.95 -3.91 14.40
N LEU A 9 25.76 -4.49 14.46
CA LEU A 9 24.64 -4.07 13.63
C LEU A 9 23.89 -2.94 14.34
N LYS A 10 24.52 -1.76 14.48
CA LYS A 10 23.77 -0.52 14.66
C LYS A 10 22.93 -0.30 13.42
N PRO A 11 21.68 0.19 13.52
CA PRO A 11 20.94 0.61 12.36
C PRO A 11 21.69 1.81 11.75
N ASN A 12 22.43 1.56 10.70
CA ASN A 12 22.94 2.66 9.88
C ASN A 12 21.76 3.26 9.15
N ASN A 13 21.58 4.56 9.24
CA ASN A 13 20.70 5.40 8.43
C ASN A 13 21.18 5.44 6.97
N TYR A 14 21.28 4.28 6.32
CA TYR A 14 21.51 4.19 4.89
C TYR A 14 20.34 3.42 4.26
N THR A 15 19.46 4.18 3.66
CA THR A 15 18.49 3.72 2.67
C THR A 15 19.24 3.38 1.39
N GLU A 16 19.84 2.20 1.32
CA GLU A 16 20.24 1.60 0.06
C GLU A 16 19.47 0.31 -0.18
N SER A 17 18.81 0.35 -1.32
CA SER A 17 18.02 -0.69 -1.91
C SER A 17 18.82 -1.98 -2.10
N CYS A 18 18.46 -3.05 -1.37
CA CYS A 18 18.71 -4.40 -1.82
C CYS A 18 17.38 -5.15 -1.78
N GLY A 19 16.84 -5.39 -2.96
CA GLY A 19 15.73 -6.32 -3.13
C GLY A 19 16.19 -7.72 -2.75
N ILE A 20 15.78 -8.19 -1.60
CA ILE A 20 15.97 -9.58 -1.19
C ILE A 20 14.60 -10.19 -1.03
N ASN A 21 14.27 -11.08 -1.98
CA ASN A 21 13.16 -12.01 -1.86
C ASN A 21 13.41 -12.93 -0.67
N VAL A 22 12.77 -12.66 0.47
CA VAL A 22 12.66 -13.65 1.53
C VAL A 22 11.50 -14.57 1.18
N ALA A 23 11.77 -15.55 0.35
CA ALA A 23 10.84 -16.60 0.03
C ALA A 23 10.81 -17.57 1.21
N ASP A 24 9.93 -17.36 2.18
CA ASP A 24 9.33 -18.45 2.97
C ASP A 24 8.47 -17.91 4.11
N GLY A 25 7.18 -17.98 3.95
CA GLY A 25 6.24 -18.09 5.06
C GLY A 25 5.62 -16.81 5.61
N TRP A 26 5.86 -15.63 5.06
CA TRP A 26 5.27 -14.39 5.56
C TRP A 26 4.22 -13.81 4.60
N ARG A 27 3.15 -13.26 5.13
CA ARG A 27 2.10 -12.54 4.37
C ARG A 27 2.64 -11.33 3.59
N GLU A 28 3.91 -11.00 3.76
CA GLU A 28 4.57 -9.82 3.18
C GLU A 28 5.20 -10.05 1.80
N ARG A 29 5.05 -11.19 1.21
CA ARG A 29 5.76 -11.54 -0.02
C ARG A 29 5.40 -10.71 -1.25
N ASN A 30 4.37 -9.89 -1.18
CA ASN A 30 3.96 -8.99 -2.25
C ASN A 30 3.77 -7.55 -1.77
N VAL A 31 4.40 -7.15 -0.66
CA VAL A 31 4.46 -5.73 -0.30
C VAL A 31 5.49 -5.08 -1.20
N TRP A 32 4.94 -4.51 -2.20
CA TRP A 32 5.63 -3.74 -3.18
C TRP A 32 5.97 -2.37 -2.58
N TYR A 33 7.26 -2.14 -2.23
CA TYR A 33 7.75 -0.82 -1.86
C TYR A 33 8.26 -0.11 -3.11
N PRO A 34 7.64 0.98 -3.57
CA PRO A 34 8.30 1.92 -4.46
C PRO A 34 9.25 2.77 -3.63
N GLY A 35 10.42 2.25 -3.31
CA GLY A 35 11.45 2.99 -2.59
C GLY A 35 12.50 3.53 -3.53
N ARG A 36 12.26 4.66 -4.15
CA ARG A 36 13.27 5.67 -4.45
C ARG A 36 12.60 7.03 -4.37
N SER A 37 12.89 7.74 -3.31
CA SER A 37 12.68 9.18 -3.28
C SER A 37 13.47 9.79 -4.44
N VAL A 38 12.75 10.46 -5.32
CA VAL A 38 13.36 11.36 -6.31
C VAL A 38 13.96 12.50 -5.48
N ARG A 39 15.28 12.57 -5.38
CA ARG A 39 15.98 13.78 -4.90
C ARG A 39 15.75 14.85 -5.96
N TYR A 40 15.00 15.85 -5.63
CA TYR A 40 15.13 17.13 -6.32
C TYR A 40 16.50 17.69 -5.97
N ALA A 41 17.36 17.81 -6.96
CA ALA A 41 18.59 18.56 -6.85
C ALA A 41 18.23 20.03 -6.71
N SER A 42 18.28 20.57 -5.49
CA SER A 42 18.37 21.99 -5.26
C SER A 42 19.81 22.39 -5.62
N LYS A 43 19.96 23.26 -6.62
CA LYS A 43 21.21 23.93 -6.92
C LYS A 43 21.59 24.78 -5.70
N GLU A 44 22.69 24.42 -5.06
CA GLU A 44 23.39 25.30 -4.13
C GLU A 44 23.97 26.50 -4.91
N VAL A 45 23.49 27.67 -4.54
CA VAL A 45 24.18 28.92 -4.86
C VAL A 45 25.05 29.26 -3.65
N THR A 46 26.34 29.02 -3.79
CA THR A 46 27.37 29.51 -2.89
C THR A 46 27.43 31.04 -2.97
N THR A 47 27.22 31.73 -1.86
CA THR A 47 27.77 33.05 -1.65
C THR A 47 28.31 33.21 -0.24
N ALA A 48 29.44 33.85 -0.22
CA ALA A 48 30.44 33.96 0.82
C ALA A 48 29.97 34.65 2.11
N GLN A 49 30.72 34.31 3.15
CA GLN A 49 30.79 34.94 4.47
C GLN A 49 31.05 36.45 4.39
N SER A 50 30.42 37.23 5.24
CA SER A 50 31.07 38.31 5.98
C SER A 50 30.37 38.55 7.32
N SER A 51 31.22 38.71 8.29
CA SER A 51 31.05 38.98 9.72
C SER A 51 30.37 40.33 10.03
N ALA A 52 29.66 40.37 11.12
CA ALA A 52 29.84 41.30 12.25
C ALA A 52 28.53 41.81 12.88
N GLU A 53 28.50 41.63 14.17
CA GLU A 53 28.07 42.51 15.25
C GLU A 53 26.61 42.63 15.69
N ARG A 54 26.55 42.42 17.00
CA ARG A 54 25.46 42.61 17.94
C ARG A 54 24.88 44.02 17.92
N THR A 55 23.57 44.10 18.14
CA THR A 55 23.02 44.99 19.19
C THR A 55 21.59 44.55 19.54
N GLU A 56 21.37 44.37 20.83
CA GLU A 56 20.06 44.27 21.48
C GLU A 56 19.31 45.58 21.39
N VAL A 57 18.02 45.58 21.14
CA VAL A 57 17.04 46.43 21.85
C VAL A 57 15.64 45.82 21.75
N SER A 58 15.03 45.73 22.89
CA SER A 58 13.71 45.33 23.29
C SER A 58 12.55 46.11 22.67
N ARG A 59 11.42 45.44 22.58
CA ARG A 59 10.02 45.80 22.94
C ARG A 59 8.99 45.34 21.94
N GLY A 60 8.21 44.46 22.38
CA GLY A 60 6.88 44.00 22.26
C GLY A 60 5.86 44.88 21.56
N HIS A 61 5.09 44.24 20.70
CA HIS A 61 3.67 44.52 20.49
C HIS A 61 2.95 43.31 19.93
N SER A 62 1.89 43.08 20.54
CA SER A 62 0.72 42.20 20.41
C SER A 62 0.45 41.53 19.04
N SER A 63 0.48 40.18 19.06
CA SER A 63 0.15 39.27 17.96
C SER A 63 -1.37 39.03 17.76
N ARG A 64 -2.23 39.95 18.20
CA ARG A 64 -3.69 39.82 18.05
C ARG A 64 -4.31 40.54 16.85
N GLU A 65 -3.69 41.59 16.34
CA GLU A 65 -4.27 42.38 15.24
C GLU A 65 -4.03 41.81 13.82
N VAL A 66 -3.13 40.89 13.65
CA VAL A 66 -2.82 40.31 12.32
C VAL A 66 -3.79 39.16 11.97
N LYS A 67 -4.39 38.51 12.96
CA LYS A 67 -5.38 37.43 12.70
C LYS A 67 -6.75 37.92 12.26
N ASP A 68 -7.15 39.13 12.67
CA ASP A 68 -8.48 39.67 12.33
C ASP A 68 -8.55 40.27 10.92
N ARG A 69 -7.41 40.55 10.27
CA ARG A 69 -7.40 41.05 8.88
C ARG A 69 -7.44 39.94 7.83
N ILE A 70 -7.08 38.73 8.17
CA ILE A 70 -7.06 37.60 7.23
C ILE A 70 -8.43 36.90 7.17
N ASN A 71 -9.24 36.97 8.23
CA ASN A 71 -10.56 36.33 8.28
C ASN A 71 -11.72 37.17 7.68
N ARG A 72 -11.47 38.41 7.25
CA ARG A 72 -12.53 39.23 6.61
C ARG A 72 -12.56 39.20 5.08
N SER A 73 -11.70 38.43 4.45
CA SER A 73 -11.60 38.37 2.99
C SER A 73 -12.04 37.05 2.35
N LEU A 74 -12.73 36.16 3.10
CA LEU A 74 -13.15 34.85 2.60
C LEU A 74 -14.62 34.49 2.91
N GLU A 75 -15.47 35.46 3.20
CA GLU A 75 -16.93 35.24 3.18
C GLU A 75 -17.46 35.56 1.77
N TYR A 76 -17.64 34.53 0.98
CA TYR A 76 -18.27 34.53 -0.33
C TYR A 76 -19.80 34.39 -0.12
N ASP A 77 -20.56 35.49 -0.32
CA ASP A 77 -21.99 35.52 -0.28
C ASP A 77 -22.59 35.31 -1.68
N PRO A 78 -23.28 34.20 -1.94
CA PRO A 78 -23.83 33.89 -3.27
C PRO A 78 -25.10 34.67 -3.66
N GLU A 79 -25.71 35.42 -2.76
CA GLU A 79 -27.01 36.05 -3.03
C GLU A 79 -26.99 37.49 -3.63
N ARG A 80 -25.79 38.09 -3.79
CA ARG A 80 -25.66 39.46 -4.31
C ARG A 80 -25.49 39.62 -5.83
N ARG A 81 -25.77 38.61 -6.63
CA ARG A 81 -25.53 38.67 -8.10
C ARG A 81 -26.77 38.74 -8.99
N ASN A 82 -27.98 38.93 -8.45
CA ASN A 82 -29.20 38.93 -9.28
C ASN A 82 -29.95 40.25 -9.38
N GLU A 83 -29.40 41.37 -8.95
CA GLU A 83 -30.11 42.64 -9.07
C GLU A 83 -29.29 43.74 -9.78
N HIS A 84 -28.82 43.54 -10.97
CA HIS A 84 -28.46 44.61 -11.89
C HIS A 84 -28.20 44.07 -13.30
N MET A 85 -29.26 43.64 -13.97
CA MET A 85 -29.35 43.61 -15.44
C MET A 85 -30.78 43.79 -15.85
N GLY A 86 -31.21 45.01 -15.79
CA GLY A 86 -32.48 45.48 -16.39
C GLY A 86 -32.23 46.73 -17.21
N THR A 87 -32.49 46.60 -18.49
CA THR A 87 -32.91 47.63 -19.46
C THR A 87 -31.99 48.82 -19.79
N GLU A 88 -31.83 48.90 -21.06
CA GLU A 88 -31.63 50.04 -21.99
C GLU A 88 -30.25 50.03 -22.72
N ASN A 89 -30.23 49.73 -23.99
CA ASN A 89 -30.30 50.60 -25.14
C ASN A 89 -29.98 49.82 -26.45
N LYS A 90 -30.96 49.69 -27.24
CA LYS A 90 -30.78 49.46 -28.69
C LYS A 90 -30.61 50.85 -29.29
N GLU A 91 -29.42 51.12 -29.83
CA GLU A 91 -29.28 51.89 -31.09
C GLU A 91 -27.80 52.17 -31.39
N SER A 92 -27.47 52.07 -32.70
CA SER A 92 -26.22 52.43 -33.40
C SER A 92 -24.95 51.59 -33.09
N CYS A 93 -24.81 50.52 -33.83
CA CYS A 93 -23.54 49.73 -33.90
C CYS A 93 -22.82 50.07 -35.23
N SER A 94 -21.71 50.80 -35.16
CA SER A 94 -20.87 51.09 -36.33
C SER A 94 -20.07 49.86 -36.77
N GLN A 95 -19.64 49.79 -38.02
CA GLN A 95 -18.90 48.67 -38.62
C GLN A 95 -17.59 48.27 -37.90
N ARG A 96 -17.07 49.09 -36.97
CA ARG A 96 -15.89 48.76 -36.19
C ARG A 96 -16.16 47.75 -35.09
N ASP A 97 -17.34 47.72 -34.52
CA ASP A 97 -17.71 46.80 -33.43
C ASP A 97 -17.84 45.33 -33.91
N SER A 98 -18.03 45.10 -35.19
CA SER A 98 -18.13 43.75 -35.76
C SER A 98 -16.82 42.97 -35.77
N ALA A 99 -15.67 43.67 -35.85
CA ALA A 99 -14.35 43.04 -35.80
C ALA A 99 -13.94 42.64 -34.37
N GLU A 100 -14.26 43.50 -33.38
CA GLU A 100 -14.03 43.19 -31.97
C GLU A 100 -14.94 42.07 -31.49
N ARG A 101 -16.21 42.02 -31.90
CA ARG A 101 -17.09 40.91 -31.59
C ARG A 101 -16.61 39.58 -32.16
N LYS A 102 -16.05 39.57 -33.39
CA LYS A 102 -15.46 38.35 -33.95
C LYS A 102 -14.23 37.87 -33.17
N GLY A 103 -13.41 38.78 -32.67
CA GLY A 103 -12.29 38.46 -31.80
C GLY A 103 -12.71 37.88 -30.45
N TYR A 104 -13.76 38.49 -29.84
CA TYR A 104 -14.29 38.04 -28.55
C TYR A 104 -14.98 36.66 -28.66
N VAL A 105 -15.75 36.40 -29.68
CA VAL A 105 -16.35 35.09 -29.96
C VAL A 105 -15.28 34.03 -30.21
N ARG A 106 -14.18 34.36 -30.89
CA ARG A 106 -13.03 33.43 -31.03
C ARG A 106 -12.35 33.14 -29.72
N ALA A 107 -12.14 34.13 -28.87
CA ALA A 107 -11.55 33.94 -27.55
C ALA A 107 -12.44 33.06 -26.65
N HIS A 108 -13.75 33.26 -26.66
CA HIS A 108 -14.71 32.44 -25.89
C HIS A 108 -14.78 31.00 -26.45
N CYS A 109 -14.74 30.81 -27.76
CA CYS A 109 -14.70 29.47 -28.35
C CYS A 109 -13.38 28.73 -28.06
N SER A 110 -12.22 29.44 -28.05
CA SER A 110 -10.94 28.82 -27.66
C SER A 110 -10.88 28.49 -26.18
N PHE A 111 -11.46 29.31 -25.32
CA PHE A 111 -11.57 29.02 -23.88
C PHE A 111 -12.44 27.79 -23.61
N ASN A 112 -13.60 27.69 -24.21
CA ASN A 112 -14.48 26.51 -24.12
C ASN A 112 -13.80 25.24 -24.70
N ARG A 113 -12.96 25.40 -25.73
CA ARG A 113 -12.19 24.29 -26.30
C ARG A 113 -11.12 23.81 -25.33
N ILE A 114 -10.42 24.73 -24.68
CA ILE A 114 -9.42 24.41 -23.64
C ILE A 114 -10.07 23.72 -22.43
N TRP A 115 -11.26 24.13 -22.01
CA TRP A 115 -12.00 23.44 -20.94
C TRP A 115 -12.46 22.04 -21.37
N LYS A 116 -13.03 21.90 -22.56
CA LYS A 116 -13.40 20.58 -23.12
C LYS A 116 -12.19 19.66 -23.32
N GLU A 117 -11.06 20.21 -23.75
CA GLU A 117 -9.82 19.44 -23.89
C GLU A 117 -9.21 19.06 -22.54
N ARG A 118 -9.32 19.88 -21.48
CA ARG A 118 -8.97 19.53 -20.09
C ARG A 118 -9.87 18.42 -19.56
N ASP A 119 -11.17 18.57 -19.68
CA ASP A 119 -12.13 17.56 -19.24
C ASP A 119 -11.93 16.23 -19.98
N SER A 120 -11.67 16.26 -21.27
CA SER A 120 -11.40 15.05 -22.06
C SER A 120 -10.06 14.40 -21.70
N ALA A 121 -9.02 15.20 -21.41
CA ALA A 121 -7.72 14.69 -20.97
C ALA A 121 -7.75 14.11 -19.54
N GLU A 122 -8.62 14.63 -18.68
CA GLU A 122 -8.86 14.11 -17.34
C GLU A 122 -9.67 12.82 -17.37
N LEU A 123 -10.56 12.67 -18.35
CA LEU A 123 -11.39 11.50 -18.59
C LEU A 123 -10.65 10.34 -19.29
N ASP A 124 -9.55 10.58 -20.02
CA ASP A 124 -8.80 9.53 -20.72
C ASP A 124 -7.78 8.83 -19.84
N ILE A 125 -8.25 8.09 -18.82
CA ILE A 125 -7.40 7.27 -17.95
C ILE A 125 -6.77 6.12 -18.75
N LEU A 126 -7.49 5.54 -19.70
CA LEU A 126 -6.99 4.45 -20.54
C LEU A 126 -5.79 4.90 -21.38
N GLY A 127 -5.84 6.09 -21.98
CA GLY A 127 -4.71 6.65 -22.73
C GLY A 127 -3.47 6.86 -21.83
N LYS A 128 -3.66 7.33 -20.60
CA LYS A 128 -2.58 7.43 -19.62
C LYS A 128 -2.00 6.07 -19.23
N ILE A 129 -2.83 5.04 -19.08
CA ILE A 129 -2.40 3.65 -18.79
C ILE A 129 -1.54 3.13 -19.95
N LEU A 130 -1.98 3.29 -21.18
CA LEU A 130 -1.33 2.79 -22.39
C LEU A 130 -0.17 3.67 -22.88
N ASN A 131 0.12 4.77 -22.20
CA ASN A 131 1.25 5.63 -22.55
C ASN A 131 2.56 4.84 -22.48
N LYS A 132 3.43 5.01 -23.48
CA LYS A 132 4.71 4.30 -23.63
C LYS A 132 5.59 4.39 -22.36
N ASP A 133 5.68 5.57 -21.76
CA ASP A 133 6.50 5.75 -20.55
C ASP A 133 5.91 5.03 -19.33
N ASN A 134 4.57 4.98 -19.25
CA ASN A 134 3.90 4.24 -18.19
C ASN A 134 4.10 2.73 -18.35
N LEU A 135 3.96 2.20 -19.56
CA LEU A 135 4.21 0.79 -19.86
C LEU A 135 5.68 0.39 -19.60
N ASN A 136 6.63 1.24 -20.00
CA ASN A 136 8.06 1.02 -19.72
C ASN A 136 8.35 0.99 -18.22
N ARG A 137 7.74 1.88 -17.43
CA ARG A 137 7.85 1.85 -15.97
C ARG A 137 7.24 0.57 -15.40
N ALA A 138 6.09 0.15 -15.91
CA ALA A 138 5.43 -1.08 -15.50
C ALA A 138 6.30 -2.31 -15.78
N TYR A 139 6.85 -2.41 -16.98
CA TYR A 139 7.79 -3.48 -17.33
C TYR A 139 9.00 -3.53 -16.37
N LYS A 140 9.68 -2.39 -16.16
CA LYS A 140 10.83 -2.31 -15.24
C LYS A 140 10.48 -2.82 -13.83
N ARG A 141 9.27 -2.55 -13.37
CA ARG A 141 8.78 -3.00 -12.06
C ARG A 141 8.50 -4.51 -12.04
N VAL A 142 7.84 -5.03 -13.08
CA VAL A 142 7.59 -6.48 -13.19
C VAL A 142 8.91 -7.24 -13.29
N LYS A 143 9.90 -6.73 -14.05
CA LYS A 143 11.25 -7.31 -14.15
C LYS A 143 11.96 -7.33 -12.81
N ALA A 144 11.89 -6.26 -12.03
CA ALA A 144 12.51 -6.19 -10.70
C ALA A 144 11.97 -7.24 -9.72
N ASN A 145 10.72 -7.67 -9.88
CA ASN A 145 10.09 -8.69 -9.03
C ASN A 145 10.52 -10.13 -9.33
N LYS A 146 11.20 -10.38 -10.47
CA LYS A 146 11.71 -11.72 -10.87
C LYS A 146 10.66 -12.83 -10.73
N GLY A 147 9.40 -12.54 -11.10
CA GLY A 147 8.29 -13.48 -10.94
C GLY A 147 8.34 -14.62 -11.95
N ALA A 148 7.79 -15.78 -11.56
CA ALA A 148 7.68 -16.95 -12.43
C ALA A 148 6.81 -16.69 -13.66
N PRO A 149 6.97 -17.42 -14.79
CA PRO A 149 6.11 -17.31 -15.96
C PRO A 149 4.66 -17.73 -15.67
N GLY A 150 3.73 -17.24 -16.49
CA GLY A 150 2.30 -17.57 -16.44
C GLY A 150 1.99 -18.94 -17.06
N VAL A 151 0.78 -19.07 -17.62
CA VAL A 151 0.31 -20.27 -18.34
C VAL A 151 1.03 -20.43 -19.70
N ASP A 152 1.43 -19.29 -20.28
CA ASP A 152 2.13 -19.18 -21.57
C ASP A 152 3.60 -19.61 -21.50
N GLY A 153 4.14 -19.83 -20.31
CA GLY A 153 5.56 -20.15 -20.10
C GLY A 153 6.51 -18.98 -20.38
N MET A 154 6.03 -17.82 -20.86
CA MET A 154 6.83 -16.66 -21.26
C MET A 154 7.57 -16.07 -20.06
N THR A 155 8.88 -15.91 -20.19
CA THR A 155 9.73 -15.24 -19.20
C THR A 155 9.62 -13.71 -19.31
N VAL A 156 10.16 -12.99 -18.33
CA VAL A 156 10.12 -11.50 -18.35
C VAL A 156 11.02 -10.94 -19.45
N GLU A 157 12.10 -11.63 -19.76
CA GLU A 157 13.04 -11.27 -20.83
C GLU A 157 12.40 -11.44 -22.21
N GLU A 158 11.78 -12.58 -22.46
CA GLU A 158 11.05 -12.88 -23.71
C GLU A 158 9.88 -11.92 -23.92
N ALA A 159 9.15 -11.57 -22.87
CA ALA A 159 8.07 -10.60 -22.93
C ALA A 159 8.53 -9.22 -23.38
N PHE A 160 9.79 -8.85 -23.14
CA PHE A 160 10.33 -7.57 -23.61
C PHE A 160 10.53 -7.55 -25.11
N GLU A 161 11.10 -8.63 -25.67
CA GLU A 161 11.28 -8.75 -27.12
C GLU A 161 9.91 -8.82 -27.83
N TRP A 162 9.00 -9.60 -27.32
CA TRP A 162 7.63 -9.67 -27.81
C TRP A 162 6.93 -8.31 -27.81
N LEU A 163 7.06 -7.50 -26.74
CA LEU A 163 6.48 -6.17 -26.66
C LEU A 163 7.11 -5.18 -27.65
N LYS A 164 8.36 -5.31 -28.02
CA LYS A 164 8.96 -4.46 -29.07
C LYS A 164 8.24 -4.59 -30.40
N GLU A 165 7.84 -5.80 -30.75
CA GLU A 165 7.20 -6.13 -32.02
C GLU A 165 5.68 -5.88 -31.99
N HIS A 166 5.01 -6.27 -30.90
CA HIS A 166 3.54 -6.35 -30.82
C HIS A 166 2.88 -5.24 -29.97
N ASN A 167 3.64 -4.26 -29.44
CA ASN A 167 3.08 -3.24 -28.56
C ASN A 167 1.96 -2.42 -29.23
N HIS A 168 2.09 -2.10 -30.51
CA HIS A 168 1.06 -1.33 -31.21
C HIS A 168 -0.25 -2.13 -31.32
N GLU A 169 -0.17 -3.39 -31.75
CA GLU A 169 -1.33 -4.29 -31.85
C GLU A 169 -2.00 -4.49 -30.47
N LEU A 170 -1.20 -4.76 -29.44
CA LEU A 170 -1.68 -4.93 -28.06
C LEU A 170 -2.45 -3.70 -27.58
N THR A 171 -1.88 -2.51 -27.73
CA THR A 171 -2.51 -1.26 -27.29
C THR A 171 -3.78 -0.95 -28.08
N GLU A 172 -3.82 -1.23 -29.40
CA GLU A 172 -5.03 -1.08 -30.21
C GLU A 172 -6.12 -2.08 -29.80
N ARG A 173 -5.79 -3.33 -29.57
CA ARG A 173 -6.75 -4.33 -29.05
C ARG A 173 -7.33 -3.90 -27.70
N ILE A 174 -6.51 -3.33 -26.81
CA ILE A 174 -6.99 -2.80 -25.53
C ILE A 174 -7.92 -1.59 -25.74
N ARG A 175 -7.55 -0.63 -26.60
CA ARG A 175 -8.37 0.55 -26.90
C ARG A 175 -9.73 0.20 -27.48
N LYS A 176 -9.75 -0.79 -28.38
CA LYS A 176 -10.99 -1.31 -29.00
C LYS A 176 -11.80 -2.20 -28.07
N GLY A 177 -11.29 -2.47 -26.88
CA GLY A 177 -11.97 -3.34 -25.92
C GLY A 177 -11.97 -4.83 -26.30
N HIS A 178 -11.10 -5.28 -27.18
CA HIS A 178 -10.99 -6.69 -27.62
C HIS A 178 -9.94 -7.48 -26.82
N TYR A 179 -9.27 -6.85 -25.86
CA TYR A 179 -8.27 -7.54 -25.03
C TYR A 179 -8.95 -8.38 -23.97
N THR A 180 -8.64 -9.68 -23.95
CA THR A 180 -9.05 -10.61 -22.92
C THR A 180 -7.82 -11.08 -22.16
N PRO A 181 -7.77 -10.97 -20.81
CA PRO A 181 -6.69 -11.51 -20.02
C PRO A 181 -6.54 -13.02 -20.21
N SER A 182 -5.32 -13.52 -20.18
CA SER A 182 -5.04 -14.94 -20.22
C SER A 182 -5.46 -15.62 -18.90
N PRO A 183 -5.77 -16.92 -18.91
CA PRO A 183 -6.02 -17.67 -17.69
C PRO A 183 -4.85 -17.59 -16.72
N VAL A 184 -5.14 -17.54 -15.43
CA VAL A 184 -4.14 -17.43 -14.36
C VAL A 184 -3.63 -18.82 -13.97
N ARG A 185 -2.33 -19.07 -14.01
CA ARG A 185 -1.75 -20.34 -13.59
C ARG A 185 -1.84 -20.51 -12.07
N ARG A 186 -2.56 -21.53 -11.61
CA ARG A 186 -2.69 -21.83 -10.17
C ARG A 186 -1.45 -22.54 -9.63
N VAL A 187 -0.98 -22.09 -8.46
CA VAL A 187 0.09 -22.73 -7.70
C VAL A 187 -0.33 -22.84 -6.24
N GLU A 188 -0.20 -24.03 -5.69
CA GLU A 188 -0.50 -24.31 -4.29
C GLU A 188 0.73 -24.17 -3.41
N ILE A 189 0.62 -23.37 -2.34
CA ILE A 189 1.69 -23.18 -1.36
C ILE A 189 1.19 -23.66 0.01
N PRO A 190 1.90 -24.60 0.67
CA PRO A 190 1.52 -25.04 2.00
C PRO A 190 1.66 -23.91 3.03
N LYS A 191 0.63 -23.73 3.86
CA LYS A 191 0.67 -22.82 5.00
C LYS A 191 1.37 -23.48 6.18
N PRO A 192 1.99 -22.70 7.08
CA PRO A 192 2.63 -23.23 8.30
C PRO A 192 1.67 -23.91 9.29
N ASP A 193 0.38 -23.67 9.15
CA ASP A 193 -0.72 -24.23 9.94
C ASP A 193 -1.37 -25.48 9.33
N GLY A 194 -0.76 -26.02 8.26
CA GLY A 194 -1.24 -27.24 7.56
C GLY A 194 -2.25 -26.97 6.46
N GLY A 195 -2.72 -25.73 6.27
CA GLY A 195 -3.60 -25.36 5.16
C GLY A 195 -2.85 -25.12 3.85
N ILE A 196 -3.59 -25.03 2.74
CA ILE A 196 -3.08 -24.69 1.42
C ILE A 196 -3.45 -23.24 1.09
N ARG A 197 -2.49 -22.50 0.48
CA ARG A 197 -2.73 -21.21 -0.13
C ARG A 197 -2.67 -21.35 -1.63
N LYS A 198 -3.76 -21.03 -2.29
CA LYS A 198 -3.87 -21.05 -3.74
C LYS A 198 -3.41 -19.68 -4.29
N LEU A 199 -2.26 -19.64 -4.97
CA LEU A 199 -1.78 -18.44 -5.67
C LEU A 199 -2.11 -18.56 -7.15
N GLY A 200 -2.49 -17.43 -7.76
CA GLY A 200 -2.62 -17.29 -9.20
C GLY A 200 -1.43 -16.52 -9.78
N ILE A 201 -0.83 -17.04 -10.82
CA ILE A 201 0.27 -16.37 -11.53
C ILE A 201 -0.24 -15.96 -12.92
N PRO A 202 -0.57 -14.65 -13.14
CA PRO A 202 -0.93 -14.13 -14.44
C PRO A 202 0.27 -14.18 -15.40
N THR A 203 0.01 -14.10 -16.71
CA THR A 203 1.07 -13.96 -17.72
C THR A 203 1.92 -12.70 -17.49
N VAL A 204 3.11 -12.65 -18.04
CA VAL A 204 3.97 -11.47 -17.88
C VAL A 204 3.33 -10.24 -18.48
N ILE A 205 2.67 -10.38 -19.64
CA ILE A 205 1.98 -9.29 -20.32
C ILE A 205 0.83 -8.77 -19.46
N ASP A 206 -0.01 -9.64 -18.90
CA ASP A 206 -1.08 -9.25 -17.98
C ASP A 206 -0.55 -8.52 -16.75
N ARG A 207 0.56 -8.99 -16.17
CA ARG A 207 1.21 -8.32 -15.03
C ARG A 207 1.69 -6.91 -15.39
N ILE A 208 2.21 -6.70 -16.61
CA ILE A 208 2.66 -5.39 -17.08
C ILE A 208 1.45 -4.45 -17.23
N ILE A 209 0.36 -4.91 -17.84
CA ILE A 209 -0.85 -4.11 -18.01
C ILE A 209 -1.47 -3.79 -16.64
N GLN A 210 -1.63 -4.77 -15.75
CA GLN A 210 -2.13 -4.56 -14.38
C GLN A 210 -1.25 -3.58 -13.59
N GLN A 211 0.08 -3.66 -13.77
CA GLN A 211 1.02 -2.74 -13.15
C GLN A 211 0.89 -1.32 -13.74
N ALA A 212 0.68 -1.19 -15.04
CA ALA A 212 0.44 0.09 -15.70
C ALA A 212 -0.86 0.74 -15.21
N MET A 213 -1.93 -0.05 -15.05
CA MET A 213 -3.20 0.39 -14.44
C MET A 213 -2.98 0.87 -13.00
N THR A 214 -2.32 0.05 -12.17
CA THR A 214 -2.04 0.37 -10.77
C THR A 214 -1.30 1.69 -10.63
N GLN A 215 -0.34 2.00 -11.49
CA GLN A 215 0.43 3.24 -11.49
C GLN A 215 -0.42 4.49 -11.74
N GLN A 216 -1.47 4.37 -12.55
CA GLN A 216 -2.39 5.48 -12.85
C GLN A 216 -3.53 5.59 -11.85
N LEU A 217 -3.94 4.49 -11.23
CA LEU A 217 -5.03 4.48 -10.26
C LEU A 217 -4.56 4.89 -8.85
N ILE A 218 -3.33 4.58 -8.45
CA ILE A 218 -2.79 4.96 -7.13
C ILE A 218 -2.97 6.46 -6.86
N PRO A 219 -2.59 7.40 -7.74
CA PRO A 219 -2.76 8.83 -7.49
C PRO A 219 -4.22 9.27 -7.25
N ILE A 220 -5.19 8.54 -7.81
CA ILE A 220 -6.62 8.83 -7.65
C ILE A 220 -7.12 8.39 -6.27
N TYR A 221 -6.65 7.21 -5.80
CA TYR A 221 -7.17 6.59 -4.57
C TYR A 221 -6.34 6.87 -3.32
N GLU A 222 -5.02 7.12 -3.45
CA GLU A 222 -4.15 7.37 -2.29
C GLU A 222 -4.63 8.52 -1.39
N PRO A 223 -5.13 9.67 -1.92
CA PRO A 223 -5.67 10.74 -1.09
C PRO A 223 -6.98 10.38 -0.39
N LYS A 224 -7.71 9.37 -0.88
CA LYS A 224 -9.00 8.94 -0.35
C LYS A 224 -8.91 7.85 0.71
N PHE A 225 -7.76 7.23 0.83
CA PHE A 225 -7.57 6.18 1.83
C PHE A 225 -7.45 6.76 3.24
N SER A 226 -8.05 6.04 4.19
CA SER A 226 -7.94 6.33 5.61
C SER A 226 -6.47 6.40 6.07
N ASP A 227 -6.18 7.30 7.01
CA ASP A 227 -4.86 7.37 7.66
C ASP A 227 -4.53 6.14 8.50
N GLY A 228 -5.55 5.40 8.92
CA GLY A 228 -5.38 4.12 9.61
C GLY A 228 -5.07 2.93 8.71
N SER A 229 -5.08 3.10 7.38
CA SER A 229 -4.74 2.05 6.41
C SER A 229 -3.27 2.13 6.01
N PHE A 230 -2.52 1.04 6.16
CA PHE A 230 -1.06 1.00 5.96
C PHE A 230 -0.59 -0.01 4.92
N GLY A 231 -1.30 -1.14 4.75
CA GLY A 231 -0.90 -2.20 3.84
C GLY A 231 -1.04 -1.82 2.35
N TYR A 232 -0.08 -2.22 1.51
CA TYR A 232 -0.05 -2.01 0.06
C TYR A 232 -0.10 -0.54 -0.38
N ARG A 233 0.27 0.40 0.48
CA ARG A 233 0.29 1.84 0.18
C ARG A 233 1.71 2.38 0.07
N PRO A 234 1.97 3.34 -0.84
CA PRO A 234 3.26 4.00 -0.96
C PRO A 234 3.64 4.74 0.34
N GLY A 235 4.91 4.61 0.75
CA GLY A 235 5.44 5.36 1.90
C GLY A 235 4.91 4.92 3.27
N ARG A 236 4.06 3.87 3.36
CA ARG A 236 3.53 3.35 4.60
C ARG A 236 4.04 1.93 4.88
N SER A 237 4.29 1.61 6.14
CA SER A 237 4.90 0.36 6.55
C SER A 237 4.15 -0.34 7.70
N ALA A 238 4.48 -1.61 7.94
CA ALA A 238 3.98 -2.36 9.10
C ALA A 238 4.41 -1.72 10.43
N LYS A 239 5.57 -1.04 10.46
CA LYS A 239 6.05 -0.33 11.65
C LYS A 239 5.16 0.86 11.98
N ASP A 240 4.71 1.60 10.97
CA ASP A 240 3.83 2.76 11.16
C ASP A 240 2.48 2.31 11.73
N ALA A 241 1.93 1.17 11.25
CA ALA A 241 0.72 0.59 11.80
C ALA A 241 0.88 0.18 13.28
N VAL A 242 2.01 -0.43 13.64
CA VAL A 242 2.33 -0.80 15.02
C VAL A 242 2.54 0.43 15.88
N GLN A 243 3.23 1.45 15.38
CA GLN A 243 3.42 2.72 16.08
C GLN A 243 2.08 3.42 16.35
N ARG A 244 1.17 3.42 15.39
CA ARG A 244 -0.18 4.00 15.55
C ARG A 244 -1.00 3.30 16.65
N ILE A 245 -0.91 1.96 16.76
CA ILE A 245 -1.54 1.23 17.88
C ILE A 245 -0.94 1.68 19.23
N LYS A 246 0.39 1.85 19.29
CA LYS A 246 1.06 2.32 20.51
C LYS A 246 0.54 3.71 20.93
N GLU A 247 0.46 4.64 19.99
CA GLU A 247 -0.05 6.00 20.21
C GLU A 247 -1.50 6.01 20.75
N TYR A 248 -2.37 5.19 20.18
CA TYR A 248 -3.74 5.05 20.70
C TYR A 248 -3.79 4.37 22.07
N ALA A 249 -2.92 3.39 22.32
CA ALA A 249 -2.84 2.76 23.63
C ALA A 249 -2.36 3.74 24.71
N GLU A 250 -1.46 4.67 24.38
CA GLU A 250 -1.04 5.80 25.24
C GLU A 250 -2.20 6.76 25.54
N GLN A 251 -3.14 6.93 24.61
CA GLN A 251 -4.37 7.72 24.77
C GLN A 251 -5.49 6.96 25.55
N GLY A 252 -5.19 5.76 26.07
CA GLY A 252 -6.13 4.97 26.86
C GLY A 252 -6.98 3.96 26.09
N TYR A 253 -6.73 3.76 24.78
CA TYR A 253 -7.38 2.71 24.00
C TYR A 253 -6.69 1.36 24.28
N THR A 254 -7.12 0.69 25.34
CA THR A 254 -6.45 -0.53 25.87
C THR A 254 -7.08 -1.83 25.41
N ARG A 255 -8.23 -1.78 24.73
CA ARG A 255 -8.92 -2.93 24.16
C ARG A 255 -8.84 -2.93 22.64
N ALA A 256 -8.55 -4.08 22.07
CA ALA A 256 -8.47 -4.28 20.61
C ALA A 256 -9.52 -5.31 20.16
N VAL A 257 -10.20 -5.00 19.08
CA VAL A 257 -11.01 -5.92 18.29
C VAL A 257 -10.14 -6.36 17.12
N VAL A 258 -9.76 -7.61 17.09
CA VAL A 258 -9.00 -8.20 15.98
C VAL A 258 -9.98 -8.90 15.06
N LEU A 259 -10.03 -8.49 13.81
CA LEU A 259 -10.89 -9.09 12.78
C LEU A 259 -10.03 -9.86 11.78
N ASP A 260 -10.38 -11.11 11.51
CA ASP A 260 -9.75 -11.97 10.51
C ASP A 260 -10.79 -12.29 9.42
N LEU A 261 -10.49 -11.92 8.17
CA LEU A 261 -11.38 -12.18 7.04
C LEU A 261 -11.11 -13.56 6.46
N SER A 262 -12.17 -14.34 6.24
CA SER A 262 -12.07 -15.67 5.65
C SER A 262 -11.87 -15.55 4.14
N LYS A 263 -10.70 -15.99 3.63
CA LYS A 263 -10.40 -16.03 2.19
C LYS A 263 -10.72 -14.72 1.46
N TYR A 264 -10.36 -13.59 2.03
CA TYR A 264 -10.73 -12.25 1.58
C TYR A 264 -10.62 -12.04 0.06
N PHE A 265 -9.49 -12.42 -0.54
CA PHE A 265 -9.29 -12.30 -1.99
C PHE A 265 -10.18 -13.23 -2.82
N ASP A 266 -10.63 -14.34 -2.25
CA ASP A 266 -11.46 -15.34 -2.95
C ASP A 266 -12.97 -15.04 -2.82
N THR A 267 -13.37 -14.09 -1.95
CA THR A 267 -14.79 -13.77 -1.65
C THR A 267 -15.17 -12.33 -1.95
N LEU A 268 -14.33 -11.61 -2.67
CA LEU A 268 -14.55 -10.21 -3.01
C LEU A 268 -15.68 -10.10 -4.05
N ASN A 269 -16.74 -9.35 -3.73
CA ASN A 269 -17.87 -9.18 -4.62
C ASN A 269 -17.54 -8.22 -5.77
N HIS A 270 -17.57 -8.72 -7.02
CA HIS A 270 -17.20 -7.97 -8.22
C HIS A 270 -18.12 -6.77 -8.47
N GLU A 271 -19.43 -6.94 -8.32
CA GLU A 271 -20.39 -5.87 -8.61
C GLU A 271 -20.25 -4.70 -7.65
N LEU A 272 -20.13 -5.01 -6.36
CA LEU A 272 -19.92 -3.98 -5.34
C LEU A 272 -18.61 -3.23 -5.57
N LEU A 273 -17.51 -3.95 -5.86
CA LEU A 273 -16.23 -3.32 -6.21
C LEU A 273 -16.35 -2.40 -7.42
N VAL A 274 -17.01 -2.87 -8.47
CA VAL A 274 -17.22 -2.07 -9.70
C VAL A 274 -18.04 -0.82 -9.42
N ASN A 275 -19.08 -0.93 -8.58
CA ASN A 275 -19.89 0.23 -8.19
C ASN A 275 -19.07 1.25 -7.39
N ILE A 276 -18.17 0.79 -6.51
CA ILE A 276 -17.23 1.66 -5.78
C ILE A 276 -16.29 2.36 -6.78
N LEU A 277 -15.71 1.61 -7.72
CA LEU A 277 -14.79 2.15 -8.72
C LEU A 277 -15.44 3.22 -9.62
N ARG A 278 -16.69 3.01 -10.04
CA ARG A 278 -17.44 3.95 -10.90
C ARG A 278 -17.72 5.30 -10.24
N ARG A 279 -17.65 5.43 -8.93
CA ARG A 279 -17.76 6.72 -8.25
C ARG A 279 -16.62 7.65 -8.68
N ASP A 280 -15.43 7.09 -8.87
CA ASP A 280 -14.19 7.83 -9.07
C ASP A 280 -13.63 7.72 -10.50
N ILE A 281 -13.79 6.57 -11.15
CA ILE A 281 -13.32 6.31 -12.50
C ILE A 281 -14.50 6.47 -13.46
N LYS A 282 -14.46 7.52 -14.31
CA LYS A 282 -15.48 7.80 -15.32
C LYS A 282 -15.19 7.12 -16.67
N ASP A 283 -13.97 6.63 -16.87
CA ASP A 283 -13.57 5.91 -18.08
C ASP A 283 -14.06 4.45 -18.01
N GLU A 284 -15.21 4.17 -18.60
CA GLU A 284 -15.84 2.85 -18.60
C GLU A 284 -14.96 1.77 -19.25
N ARG A 285 -14.06 2.14 -20.18
CA ARG A 285 -13.10 1.20 -20.79
C ARG A 285 -12.16 0.61 -19.74
N VAL A 286 -11.71 1.43 -18.77
CA VAL A 286 -10.88 0.99 -17.65
C VAL A 286 -11.69 0.08 -16.70
N ILE A 287 -12.94 0.44 -16.42
CA ILE A 287 -13.85 -0.40 -15.60
C ILE A 287 -14.07 -1.77 -16.24
N GLN A 288 -14.32 -1.81 -17.56
CA GLN A 288 -14.49 -3.08 -18.29
C GLN A 288 -13.22 -3.93 -18.26
N MET A 289 -12.04 -3.30 -18.37
CA MET A 289 -10.77 -4.02 -18.26
C MET A 289 -10.58 -4.60 -16.84
N ILE A 290 -10.90 -3.84 -15.78
CA ILE A 290 -10.86 -4.34 -14.40
C ILE A 290 -11.81 -5.54 -14.25
N LYS A 291 -13.04 -5.44 -14.77
CA LYS A 291 -14.00 -6.56 -14.75
C LYS A 291 -13.44 -7.83 -15.40
N ARG A 292 -12.77 -7.68 -16.55
CA ARG A 292 -12.15 -8.83 -17.23
C ARG A 292 -11.05 -9.47 -16.39
N TYR A 293 -10.22 -8.65 -15.72
CA TYR A 293 -9.19 -9.17 -14.80
C TYR A 293 -9.79 -9.84 -13.55
N LEU A 294 -10.91 -9.35 -13.04
CA LEU A 294 -11.61 -10.00 -11.92
C LEU A 294 -12.23 -11.34 -12.32
N ARG A 295 -12.75 -11.44 -13.54
CA ARG A 295 -13.34 -12.65 -14.11
C ARG A 295 -12.34 -13.55 -14.83
N SER A 296 -11.04 -13.21 -14.80
CA SER A 296 -10.04 -14.02 -15.47
C SER A 296 -10.09 -15.47 -14.94
N GLU A 297 -10.13 -16.37 -15.89
CA GLU A 297 -10.16 -17.81 -15.64
C GLU A 297 -8.92 -18.28 -14.89
N VAL A 298 -9.05 -19.37 -14.17
CA VAL A 298 -7.96 -19.99 -13.44
C VAL A 298 -7.67 -21.38 -14.02
N MET A 299 -6.43 -21.56 -14.45
CA MET A 299 -5.98 -22.89 -14.91
C MET A 299 -5.47 -23.71 -13.72
N GLU A 300 -6.19 -24.77 -13.38
CA GLU A 300 -5.85 -25.73 -12.33
C GLU A 300 -5.69 -27.12 -12.95
N ASN A 301 -4.48 -27.67 -12.92
CA ASN A 301 -4.17 -28.99 -13.50
C ASN A 301 -4.54 -29.16 -14.99
N GLY A 302 -4.43 -28.09 -15.79
CA GLY A 302 -4.78 -28.12 -17.21
C GLY A 302 -6.26 -27.88 -17.53
N VAL A 303 -7.12 -27.73 -16.50
CA VAL A 303 -8.54 -27.40 -16.66
C VAL A 303 -8.74 -25.93 -16.35
N VAL A 304 -9.47 -25.24 -17.21
CA VAL A 304 -9.82 -23.82 -17.06
C VAL A 304 -11.16 -23.74 -16.29
N VAL A 305 -11.13 -23.01 -15.18
CA VAL A 305 -12.30 -22.78 -14.31
C VAL A 305 -12.61 -21.30 -14.27
N GLU A 306 -13.85 -20.93 -14.55
CA GLU A 306 -14.33 -19.56 -14.43
C GLU A 306 -14.39 -19.11 -12.97
N THR A 307 -14.14 -17.81 -12.75
CA THR A 307 -14.17 -17.21 -11.42
C THR A 307 -15.32 -16.20 -11.33
N GLU A 308 -16.37 -16.54 -10.59
CA GLU A 308 -17.54 -15.66 -10.40
C GLU A 308 -17.32 -14.64 -9.27
N GLU A 309 -16.53 -14.98 -8.25
CA GLU A 309 -16.20 -14.15 -7.09
C GLU A 309 -14.70 -14.11 -6.86
N GLY A 310 -14.25 -13.06 -6.20
CA GLY A 310 -12.86 -12.91 -5.76
C GLY A 310 -11.95 -12.21 -6.77
N SER A 311 -10.69 -12.11 -6.41
CA SER A 311 -9.61 -11.56 -7.25
C SER A 311 -8.42 -12.52 -7.19
N PRO A 312 -7.83 -12.91 -8.33
CA PRO A 312 -6.70 -13.84 -8.32
C PRO A 312 -5.59 -13.35 -7.39
N GLN A 313 -5.21 -14.19 -6.39
CA GLN A 313 -4.10 -13.87 -5.49
C GLN A 313 -2.79 -13.94 -6.26
N GLY A 314 -2.19 -12.80 -6.59
CA GLY A 314 -0.90 -12.71 -7.29
C GLY A 314 -0.88 -11.71 -8.45
N GLY A 315 -2.02 -11.15 -8.84
CA GLY A 315 -2.09 -10.03 -9.77
C GLY A 315 -1.55 -8.74 -9.17
N ASN A 316 -0.93 -7.90 -9.99
CA ASN A 316 -0.35 -6.63 -9.53
C ASN A 316 -1.42 -5.58 -9.17
N LEU A 317 -2.63 -5.73 -9.69
CA LEU A 317 -3.76 -4.84 -9.44
C LEU A 317 -4.55 -5.23 -8.17
N SER A 318 -4.60 -6.52 -7.82
CA SER A 318 -5.40 -7.04 -6.71
C SER A 318 -5.17 -6.36 -5.36
N PRO A 319 -3.95 -5.99 -4.94
CA PRO A 319 -3.72 -5.28 -3.68
C PRO A 319 -4.37 -3.90 -3.62
N LEU A 320 -4.37 -3.16 -4.74
CA LEU A 320 -5.02 -1.85 -4.83
C LEU A 320 -6.54 -1.99 -4.76
N LEU A 321 -7.11 -2.91 -5.54
CA LEU A 321 -8.56 -3.19 -5.53
C LEU A 321 -9.04 -3.63 -4.13
N ALA A 322 -8.26 -4.46 -3.45
CA ALA A 322 -8.52 -4.87 -2.08
C ALA A 322 -8.55 -3.67 -1.12
N ASN A 323 -7.62 -2.74 -1.25
CA ASN A 323 -7.61 -1.52 -0.43
C ASN A 323 -8.80 -0.60 -0.73
N ILE A 324 -9.17 -0.45 -2.00
CA ILE A 324 -10.34 0.35 -2.41
C ILE A 324 -11.61 -0.23 -1.79
N TYR A 325 -11.78 -1.54 -1.84
CA TYR A 325 -12.94 -2.22 -1.29
C TYR A 325 -13.06 -2.05 0.23
N LEU A 326 -11.97 -2.29 0.97
CA LEU A 326 -11.96 -2.15 2.43
C LEU A 326 -11.91 -0.69 2.91
N ASN A 327 -11.66 0.28 2.03
CA ASN A 327 -11.72 1.68 2.39
C ASN A 327 -13.15 2.11 2.80
N GLU A 328 -14.20 1.47 2.28
CA GLU A 328 -15.57 1.69 2.73
C GLU A 328 -15.72 1.38 4.22
N PHE A 329 -15.09 0.28 4.69
CA PHE A 329 -15.03 -0.06 6.11
C PHE A 329 -14.24 0.98 6.91
N ASP A 330 -13.05 1.35 6.42
CA ASP A 330 -12.19 2.31 7.10
C ASP A 330 -12.91 3.66 7.28
N GLN A 331 -13.57 4.15 6.22
CA GLN A 331 -14.31 5.43 6.25
C GLN A 331 -15.51 5.38 7.19
N GLU A 332 -16.26 4.27 7.21
CA GLU A 332 -17.41 4.11 8.10
C GLU A 332 -17.01 4.19 9.58
N PHE A 333 -15.93 3.46 9.97
CA PHE A 333 -15.47 3.48 11.36
C PHE A 333 -14.76 4.79 11.73
N ASN A 334 -14.09 5.46 10.78
CA ASN A 334 -13.55 6.80 10.98
C ASN A 334 -14.66 7.83 11.26
N LYS A 335 -15.77 7.79 10.50
CA LYS A 335 -16.94 8.67 10.73
C LYS A 335 -17.52 8.47 12.13
N ARG A 336 -17.47 7.26 12.67
CA ARG A 336 -17.90 6.96 14.05
C ARG A 336 -16.88 7.37 15.11
N GLY A 337 -15.74 7.94 14.74
CA GLY A 337 -14.65 8.28 15.66
C GLY A 337 -13.95 7.07 16.27
N VAL A 338 -14.02 5.89 15.65
CA VAL A 338 -13.39 4.65 16.11
C VAL A 338 -12.00 4.53 15.50
N PRO A 339 -10.93 4.43 16.32
CA PRO A 339 -9.60 4.16 15.80
C PRO A 339 -9.56 2.82 15.07
N CYS A 340 -9.37 2.88 13.75
CA CYS A 340 -9.25 1.72 12.86
C CYS A 340 -7.83 1.66 12.32
N ILE A 341 -7.14 0.56 12.56
CA ILE A 341 -5.78 0.30 12.04
C ILE A 341 -5.85 -0.95 11.17
N ARG A 342 -5.50 -0.80 9.89
CA ARG A 342 -5.58 -1.89 8.93
C ARG A 342 -4.27 -2.06 8.16
N TYR A 343 -3.83 -3.29 8.05
CA TYR A 343 -2.71 -3.67 7.18
C TYR A 343 -3.18 -4.78 6.24
N ALA A 344 -3.56 -4.41 5.02
CA ALA A 344 -4.23 -5.29 4.06
C ALA A 344 -5.55 -5.87 4.64
N ASP A 345 -5.61 -7.17 4.87
CA ASP A 345 -6.72 -7.93 5.45
C ASP A 345 -6.65 -8.03 6.99
N ASP A 346 -5.54 -7.64 7.62
CA ASP A 346 -5.39 -7.62 9.08
C ASP A 346 -5.99 -6.32 9.65
N ILE A 347 -7.18 -6.39 10.24
CA ILE A 347 -7.93 -5.24 10.78
C ILE A 347 -7.91 -5.25 12.30
N VAL A 348 -7.65 -4.10 12.91
CA VAL A 348 -7.75 -3.88 14.35
C VAL A 348 -8.52 -2.59 14.62
N LEU A 349 -9.62 -2.71 15.37
CA LEU A 349 -10.32 -1.56 15.95
C LEU A 349 -9.93 -1.42 17.43
N LEU A 350 -9.84 -0.20 17.91
CA LEU A 350 -9.45 0.05 19.30
C LEU A 350 -10.58 0.68 20.11
N ALA A 351 -10.70 0.28 21.36
CA ALA A 351 -11.69 0.76 22.32
C ALA A 351 -11.06 1.05 23.68
N LYS A 352 -11.72 1.92 24.47
CA LYS A 352 -11.29 2.23 25.85
C LYS A 352 -11.80 1.23 26.87
N SER A 353 -12.92 0.55 26.63
CA SER A 353 -13.54 -0.41 27.54
C SER A 353 -13.84 -1.74 26.87
N GLU A 354 -13.99 -2.80 27.65
CA GLU A 354 -14.35 -4.14 27.19
C GLU A 354 -15.72 -4.16 26.52
N ARG A 355 -16.73 -3.62 27.20
CA ARG A 355 -18.09 -3.50 26.67
C ARG A 355 -18.16 -2.74 25.34
N ALA A 356 -17.31 -1.69 25.16
CA ALA A 356 -17.22 -0.99 23.88
C ALA A 356 -16.57 -1.88 22.82
N SER A 357 -15.55 -2.68 23.16
CA SER A 357 -14.91 -3.59 22.20
C SER A 357 -15.84 -4.72 21.74
N GLU A 358 -16.71 -5.24 22.61
CA GLU A 358 -17.70 -6.25 22.25
C GLU A 358 -18.75 -5.70 21.26
N ARG A 359 -19.28 -4.50 21.53
CA ARG A 359 -20.18 -3.81 20.59
C ARG A 359 -19.52 -3.51 19.25
N LEU A 360 -18.24 -3.14 19.25
CA LEU A 360 -17.49 -2.91 18.02
C LEU A 360 -17.28 -4.21 17.25
N LEU A 361 -17.03 -5.33 17.90
CA LEU A 361 -16.91 -6.63 17.23
C LEU A 361 -18.22 -6.99 16.53
N GLU A 362 -19.35 -6.83 17.20
CA GLU A 362 -20.67 -7.12 16.63
C GLU A 362 -20.98 -6.18 15.45
N SER A 363 -20.85 -4.86 15.64
CA SER A 363 -21.17 -3.87 14.61
C SER A 363 -20.25 -3.96 13.40
N SER A 364 -18.95 -4.25 13.61
CA SER A 364 -17.98 -4.44 12.53
C SER A 364 -18.23 -5.71 11.73
N THR A 365 -18.59 -6.81 12.42
CA THR A 365 -18.99 -8.06 11.76
C THR A 365 -20.24 -7.85 10.92
N LYS A 366 -21.27 -7.19 11.47
CA LYS A 366 -22.51 -6.87 10.74
C LYS A 366 -22.24 -6.00 9.50
N PHE A 367 -21.36 -5.04 9.57
CA PHE A 367 -21.01 -4.20 8.44
C PHE A 367 -20.24 -4.99 7.36
N LEU A 368 -19.25 -5.79 7.76
CA LEU A 368 -18.46 -6.61 6.83
C LEU A 368 -19.33 -7.66 6.12
N GLU A 369 -20.19 -8.37 6.85
CA GLU A 369 -21.05 -9.42 6.28
C GLU A 369 -22.28 -8.84 5.56
N GLY A 370 -22.90 -7.80 6.12
CA GLY A 370 -24.13 -7.21 5.57
C GLY A 370 -23.88 -6.28 4.38
N THR A 371 -22.96 -5.30 4.54
CA THR A 371 -22.71 -4.26 3.53
C THR A 371 -21.64 -4.68 2.54
N LEU A 372 -20.51 -5.18 3.01
CA LEU A 372 -19.39 -5.56 2.15
C LEU A 372 -19.44 -7.01 1.67
N LYS A 373 -20.42 -7.80 2.10
CA LYS A 373 -20.58 -9.22 1.68
C LYS A 373 -19.33 -10.08 1.91
N LEU A 374 -18.47 -9.68 2.88
CA LEU A 374 -17.26 -10.40 3.25
C LEU A 374 -17.54 -11.35 4.40
N LYS A 375 -16.89 -12.52 4.41
CA LYS A 375 -17.05 -13.52 5.48
C LYS A 375 -16.02 -13.27 6.60
N VAL A 376 -16.50 -13.02 7.81
CA VAL A 376 -15.65 -12.88 9.00
C VAL A 376 -15.37 -14.26 9.60
N ASN A 377 -14.10 -14.53 9.89
CA ASN A 377 -13.71 -15.75 10.61
C ASN A 377 -13.97 -15.56 12.11
N ARG A 378 -15.12 -16.05 12.60
CA ARG A 378 -15.57 -15.88 13.99
C ARG A 378 -14.66 -16.56 15.02
N GLU A 379 -13.99 -17.65 14.66
CA GLU A 379 -13.06 -18.34 15.55
C GLU A 379 -11.77 -17.54 15.84
N LYS A 380 -11.34 -16.77 14.84
CA LYS A 380 -10.11 -15.97 14.94
C LYS A 380 -10.39 -14.51 15.32
N SER A 381 -11.58 -14.00 15.00
CA SER A 381 -12.00 -12.64 15.36
C SER A 381 -12.40 -12.59 16.81
N ARG A 382 -11.85 -11.63 17.56
CA ARG A 382 -12.04 -11.55 19.01
C ARG A 382 -11.71 -10.19 19.57
N THR A 383 -12.21 -9.93 20.78
CA THR A 383 -11.78 -8.84 21.63
C THR A 383 -10.62 -9.28 22.52
N VAL A 384 -9.64 -8.42 22.72
CA VAL A 384 -8.46 -8.73 23.54
C VAL A 384 -7.86 -7.44 24.09
N SER A 385 -7.24 -7.50 25.27
CA SER A 385 -6.43 -6.36 25.74
C SER A 385 -5.19 -6.19 24.86
N VAL A 386 -4.88 -4.94 24.49
CA VAL A 386 -3.64 -4.59 23.76
C VAL A 386 -2.39 -5.07 24.51
N PHE A 387 -2.44 -5.12 25.85
CA PHE A 387 -1.34 -5.55 26.70
C PHE A 387 -1.33 -7.06 27.01
N ALA A 388 -2.24 -7.82 26.42
CA ALA A 388 -2.23 -9.29 26.55
C ALA A 388 -1.12 -9.90 25.68
N ILE A 389 0.13 -9.85 26.15
CA ILE A 389 1.36 -10.21 25.41
C ILE A 389 1.28 -11.59 24.72
N ARG A 390 0.56 -12.55 25.31
CA ARG A 390 0.41 -13.90 24.72
C ARG A 390 -0.72 -13.96 23.70
N ASN A 391 -1.76 -13.17 23.88
CA ASN A 391 -3.01 -13.25 23.13
C ASN A 391 -3.13 -12.18 22.04
N PHE A 392 -2.61 -10.97 22.28
CA PHE A 392 -2.59 -9.93 21.26
C PHE A 392 -1.33 -10.03 20.41
N LYS A 393 -1.51 -10.23 19.13
CA LYS A 393 -0.44 -10.25 18.13
C LYS A 393 -0.89 -9.48 16.91
N TYR A 394 -0.18 -8.41 16.57
CA TYR A 394 -0.41 -7.64 15.35
C TYR A 394 0.89 -7.53 14.56
N LEU A 395 0.89 -7.95 13.30
CA LEU A 395 2.06 -7.95 12.41
C LEU A 395 3.35 -8.54 13.03
N GLY A 396 3.20 -9.51 13.93
CA GLY A 396 4.32 -10.16 14.62
C GLY A 396 4.78 -9.48 15.90
N PHE A 397 4.20 -8.35 16.28
CA PHE A 397 4.49 -7.58 17.48
C PHE A 397 3.45 -7.82 18.59
N CYS A 398 3.80 -7.47 19.82
CA CYS A 398 2.92 -7.34 20.97
C CYS A 398 3.37 -6.15 21.81
N PHE A 399 2.51 -5.71 22.73
CA PHE A 399 2.72 -4.51 23.53
C PHE A 399 2.78 -4.87 25.01
N GLY A 400 3.62 -4.16 25.73
CA GLY A 400 3.71 -4.24 27.19
C GLY A 400 3.67 -2.85 27.81
N ARG A 401 3.41 -2.79 29.09
CA ARG A 401 3.42 -1.55 29.90
C ARG A 401 4.37 -1.72 31.07
N ASN A 402 5.17 -0.70 31.34
CA ASN A 402 6.02 -0.58 32.53
C ASN A 402 5.93 0.84 33.08
N GLY A 403 6.67 1.14 34.15
CA GLY A 403 6.70 2.47 34.79
C GLY A 403 7.21 3.59 33.83
N LYS A 404 7.88 3.26 32.74
CA LYS A 404 8.37 4.20 31.72
C LYS A 404 7.39 4.41 30.54
N GLY A 405 6.24 3.71 30.53
CA GLY A 405 5.24 3.80 29.48
C GLY A 405 5.01 2.51 28.70
N ILE A 406 4.48 2.64 27.50
CA ILE A 406 4.16 1.50 26.61
C ILE A 406 5.36 1.19 25.73
N TYR A 407 5.74 -0.08 25.70
CA TYR A 407 6.83 -0.57 24.86
C TYR A 407 6.35 -1.66 23.90
N VAL A 408 7.03 -1.78 22.75
CA VAL A 408 6.74 -2.77 21.72
C VAL A 408 7.71 -3.93 21.85
N ARG A 409 7.23 -5.16 21.75
CA ARG A 409 8.03 -6.39 21.78
C ARG A 409 7.72 -7.28 20.58
N VAL A 410 8.67 -8.13 20.25
CA VAL A 410 8.44 -9.22 19.29
C VAL A 410 7.61 -10.31 19.97
N HIS A 411 6.50 -10.71 19.32
CA HIS A 411 5.62 -11.74 19.85
C HIS A 411 6.31 -13.11 19.90
N GLY A 412 6.01 -13.92 20.93
CA GLY A 412 6.67 -15.22 21.19
C GLY A 412 6.62 -16.19 20.01
N LYS A 413 5.49 -16.24 19.26
CA LYS A 413 5.38 -17.06 18.03
C LYS A 413 6.36 -16.59 16.94
N SER A 414 6.66 -15.29 16.85
CA SER A 414 7.62 -14.73 15.88
C SER A 414 9.07 -15.10 16.28
N TRP A 415 9.39 -15.06 17.60
CA TRP A 415 10.66 -15.55 18.13
C TRP A 415 10.87 -17.05 17.86
N LYS A 416 9.83 -17.87 18.10
CA LYS A 416 9.88 -19.30 17.81
C LYS A 416 10.20 -19.57 16.35
N LYS A 417 9.49 -18.90 15.42
CA LYS A 417 9.76 -19.01 13.97
C LYS A 417 11.20 -18.63 13.62
N ALA A 418 11.74 -17.55 14.20
CA ALA A 418 13.13 -17.14 13.97
C ALA A 418 14.11 -18.20 14.47
N LYS A 419 13.93 -18.74 15.67
CA LYS A 419 14.76 -19.83 16.22
C LYS A 419 14.67 -21.09 15.36
N ASP A 420 13.48 -21.46 14.87
CA ASP A 420 13.28 -22.64 14.04
C ASP A 420 13.99 -22.47 12.67
N LYS A 421 13.92 -21.29 12.05
CA LYS A 421 14.67 -21.00 10.82
C LYS A 421 16.18 -21.07 11.04
N LEU A 422 16.67 -20.46 12.12
CA LEU A 422 18.09 -20.55 12.48
C LEU A 422 18.52 -21.99 12.79
N ARG A 423 17.67 -22.79 13.46
CA ARG A 423 17.89 -24.22 13.71
C ARG A 423 18.02 -24.99 12.40
N MET A 424 17.18 -24.70 11.43
CA MET A 424 17.25 -25.31 10.08
C MET A 424 18.53 -24.92 9.36
N LEU A 425 18.93 -23.63 9.39
CA LEU A 425 20.17 -23.14 8.75
C LEU A 425 21.43 -23.72 9.39
N THR A 426 21.39 -24.03 10.68
CA THR A 426 22.50 -24.60 11.46
C THR A 426 22.30 -26.09 11.76
N SER A 427 21.57 -26.81 10.92
CA SER A 427 21.37 -28.26 11.05
C SER A 427 22.67 -29.00 10.73
N ARG A 428 23.08 -29.90 11.61
CA ARG A 428 24.30 -30.70 11.47
C ARG A 428 24.32 -31.53 10.17
N SER A 429 23.15 -32.06 9.78
CA SER A 429 23.01 -32.86 8.56
C SER A 429 23.06 -32.06 7.25
N ARG A 430 22.74 -30.74 7.33
CA ARG A 430 22.65 -29.84 6.16
C ARG A 430 23.79 -28.82 6.11
N CYS A 431 24.68 -28.84 7.10
CA CYS A 431 25.79 -27.89 7.19
C CYS A 431 26.90 -28.38 6.21
N GLY A 432 26.95 -27.72 5.03
CA GLY A 432 28.09 -27.78 4.12
C GLY A 432 29.17 -26.78 4.58
N SER A 433 29.67 -25.92 3.70
CA SER A 433 30.63 -24.87 4.04
C SER A 433 30.10 -23.97 5.18
N VAL A 434 30.89 -23.83 6.27
CA VAL A 434 30.59 -22.91 7.39
C VAL A 434 30.46 -21.49 6.89
N VAL A 435 31.29 -21.05 5.94
CA VAL A 435 31.25 -19.69 5.36
C VAL A 435 29.86 -19.41 4.73
N LYS A 436 29.40 -20.31 3.86
CA LYS A 436 28.06 -20.17 3.24
C LYS A 436 26.93 -20.22 4.28
N THR A 437 27.08 -21.00 5.33
CA THR A 437 26.10 -21.05 6.44
C THR A 437 26.06 -19.73 7.19
N MET A 438 27.22 -19.12 7.47
CA MET A 438 27.31 -17.81 8.13
C MET A 438 26.71 -16.69 7.28
N GLU A 439 26.94 -16.70 5.96
CA GLU A 439 26.33 -15.73 5.04
C GLU A 439 24.80 -15.82 5.06
N ARG A 440 24.23 -17.01 4.97
CA ARG A 440 22.77 -17.24 5.06
C ARG A 440 22.19 -16.80 6.40
N ILE A 441 22.89 -17.05 7.52
CA ILE A 441 22.48 -16.57 8.85
C ILE A 441 22.50 -15.04 8.88
N LYS A 442 23.57 -14.43 8.36
CA LYS A 442 23.73 -12.97 8.32
C LYS A 442 22.63 -12.31 7.50
N GLU A 443 22.33 -12.84 6.33
CA GLU A 443 21.26 -12.37 5.45
C GLU A 443 19.89 -12.46 6.14
N TYR A 444 19.54 -13.64 6.66
CA TYR A 444 18.30 -13.85 7.39
C TYR A 444 18.14 -12.90 8.59
N MET A 445 19.19 -12.82 9.45
CA MET A 445 19.14 -11.98 10.64
C MET A 445 19.09 -10.48 10.30
N ARG A 446 19.75 -10.04 9.23
CA ARG A 446 19.66 -8.65 8.78
C ARG A 446 18.22 -8.27 8.42
N GLY A 447 17.53 -9.07 7.61
CA GLY A 447 16.13 -8.84 7.25
C GLY A 447 15.22 -8.88 8.49
N TRP A 448 15.40 -9.87 9.35
CA TRP A 448 14.60 -10.02 10.57
C TRP A 448 14.81 -8.86 11.56
N MET A 449 16.06 -8.44 11.80
CA MET A 449 16.38 -7.30 12.67
C MET A 449 15.84 -5.98 12.10
N ASN A 450 15.92 -5.76 10.79
CA ASN A 450 15.36 -4.58 10.14
C ASN A 450 13.85 -4.51 10.33
N TYR A 451 13.15 -5.63 10.17
CA TYR A 451 11.70 -5.68 10.37
C TYR A 451 11.30 -5.36 11.81
N TYR A 452 11.96 -5.97 12.79
CA TYR A 452 11.66 -5.82 14.22
C TYR A 452 12.44 -4.70 14.91
N SER A 453 13.10 -3.79 14.20
CA SER A 453 14.02 -2.78 14.78
C SER A 453 13.38 -1.85 15.81
N MET A 454 12.05 -1.64 15.75
CA MET A 454 11.29 -0.81 16.70
C MET A 454 10.98 -1.54 18.03
N ALA A 455 11.17 -2.86 18.09
CA ALA A 455 10.85 -3.63 19.28
C ALA A 455 12.00 -3.62 20.29
N ASP A 456 11.65 -3.54 21.57
CA ASP A 456 12.58 -3.78 22.67
C ASP A 456 12.88 -5.28 22.78
N MET A 457 14.14 -5.64 22.46
CA MET A 457 14.57 -7.05 22.39
C MET A 457 16.00 -7.30 22.85
N LYS A 458 16.62 -6.35 23.61
CA LYS A 458 18.03 -6.45 24.00
C LYS A 458 18.37 -7.77 24.67
N SER A 459 17.69 -8.13 25.77
CA SER A 459 17.93 -9.38 26.51
C SER A 459 17.66 -10.64 25.68
N ASN A 460 16.62 -10.58 24.81
CA ASN A 460 16.28 -11.69 23.93
C ASN A 460 17.35 -11.91 22.86
N ILE A 461 17.96 -10.84 22.32
CA ILE A 461 19.06 -10.93 21.34
C ILE A 461 20.32 -11.48 22.00
N GLU A 462 20.63 -11.05 23.22
CA GLU A 462 21.77 -11.60 23.99
C GLU A 462 21.62 -13.12 24.21
N SER A 463 20.45 -13.57 24.63
CA SER A 463 20.11 -14.99 24.77
C SER A 463 20.20 -15.74 23.43
N LEU A 464 19.66 -15.15 22.36
CA LEU A 464 19.72 -15.74 21.02
C LEU A 464 21.16 -15.88 20.53
N ASN A 465 22.02 -14.89 20.76
CA ASN A 465 23.43 -14.92 20.44
C ASN A 465 24.14 -16.09 21.11
N GLY A 466 24.01 -16.24 22.43
CA GLY A 466 24.61 -17.33 23.17
C GLY A 466 24.18 -18.71 22.65
N TRP A 467 22.89 -18.86 22.32
CA TRP A 467 22.36 -20.09 21.72
C TRP A 467 22.90 -20.32 20.30
N LEU A 468 22.95 -19.29 19.45
CA LEU A 468 23.43 -19.37 18.07
C LEU A 468 24.93 -19.71 18.00
N TYR A 469 25.75 -19.14 18.89
CA TYR A 469 27.17 -19.48 18.98
C TYR A 469 27.40 -20.97 19.24
N ARG A 470 26.64 -21.58 20.15
CA ARG A 470 26.72 -23.03 20.42
C ARG A 470 26.39 -23.85 19.16
N ARG A 471 25.36 -23.44 18.41
CA ARG A 471 24.98 -24.13 17.18
C ARG A 471 26.02 -23.98 16.07
N ILE A 472 26.64 -22.82 15.93
CA ILE A 472 27.69 -22.58 14.93
C ILE A 472 28.93 -23.42 15.28
N ARG A 473 29.33 -23.47 16.55
CA ARG A 473 30.43 -24.37 16.99
C ARG A 473 30.17 -25.82 16.61
N MET A 474 28.96 -26.31 16.79
CA MET A 474 28.56 -27.66 16.39
C MET A 474 28.71 -27.89 14.86
N CYS A 475 28.44 -26.85 14.03
CA CYS A 475 28.68 -26.96 12.59
C CYS A 475 30.17 -26.95 12.24
N ILE A 476 31.00 -26.17 12.94
CA ILE A 476 32.45 -26.11 12.77
C ILE A 476 33.09 -27.46 13.10
N TRP A 477 32.72 -28.08 14.23
CA TRP A 477 33.27 -29.37 14.66
C TRP A 477 32.90 -30.53 13.74
N LYS A 478 31.96 -30.37 12.84
CA LYS A 478 31.63 -31.41 11.87
C LYS A 478 32.50 -31.33 10.61
N GLN A 479 33.03 -30.17 10.30
CA GLN A 479 33.96 -29.99 9.16
C GLN A 479 35.40 -30.40 9.54
#